data_0f9012b859e258fb8c011720381ee8e0
#
_entry.id   0f9012b859e258fb8c011720381ee8e0
#
_cell.length_a   1.000
_cell.length_b   1.000
_cell.length_c   1.000
_cell.angle_alpha   90.00
_cell.angle_beta   90.00
_cell.angle_gamma   90.00
#
_symmetry.space_group_name_H-M   'P 1'
#
loop_
_entity.id
_entity.type
_entity.pdbx_description
1 polymer ?
#
loop_
_entity_poly.entity_id
_entity_poly.type
_entity_poly.pdbx_seq_one_letter_code
_entity_poly.pdbx_strand_id
1 'polypeptide(L)'
;MNKYFKPSFFLMALLLMVASSCGDKKEGPKKERSAGGTSEILVVTQNDEQWDGMIGDSIRAFFLQPQYGLPQPEAINKLAHINVSGFIDMFKKHKCLLIVEINPNLDKPVVETGEDLWAAPQRVMKIVAPNRTSWCQTFNEQKEAYKVMYDKVERERIMTVLRPSNDTKITQRIKEKMGFDMTIPSGFFISKDEPDFLWIRKELEKNSFGIFIYTTPYKDTLQLELNSLISQRDRMLQKYVPGPADGSFMITEKEFVPPMLNYISTYPTGFAAEMRGMWCLVGDYMAGPFISYTFPDNRTGNLVTLEGYVYYPNHDKRDDLLQLQALLYSIRMPEEE
;
A
#
# COMPACT_ATOMS: atom_id res chain seq x y z
N MET A 1 -56.30 -3.61 72.11
CA MET A 1 -55.29 -2.85 72.89
C MET A 1 -53.93 -3.24 72.34
N ASN A 2 -53.23 -2.25 71.89
CA ASN A 2 -51.96 -2.29 71.17
C ASN A 2 -50.79 -2.99 71.87
N LYS A 3 -49.97 -3.67 71.08
CA LYS A 3 -48.49 -3.68 71.33
C LYS A 3 -47.73 -3.74 70.04
N TYR A 4 -46.96 -2.69 69.76
CA TYR A 4 -46.02 -2.55 68.65
C TYR A 4 -44.87 -3.51 68.80
N PHE A 5 -44.44 -4.13 67.68
CA PHE A 5 -43.15 -4.81 67.61
C PHE A 5 -42.41 -4.25 66.38
N LYS A 6 -41.27 -3.60 66.60
CA LYS A 6 -40.37 -3.14 65.52
C LYS A 6 -39.50 -4.31 65.11
N PRO A 7 -39.31 -4.55 63.82
CA PRO A 7 -38.22 -5.40 63.35
C PRO A 7 -36.95 -4.57 63.06
N SER A 8 -35.89 -5.07 63.59
CA SER A 8 -34.49 -4.63 63.43
C SER A 8 -34.02 -4.75 61.98
N PHE A 9 -33.41 -3.67 61.48
CA PHE A 9 -32.77 -3.62 60.21
C PHE A 9 -31.47 -4.40 60.24
N PHE A 10 -31.39 -5.56 59.53
CA PHE A 10 -30.15 -6.26 59.26
C PHE A 10 -29.64 -5.81 57.88
N LEU A 11 -28.61 -4.97 57.89
CA LEU A 11 -27.93 -4.48 56.73
C LEU A 11 -27.01 -5.58 56.16
N MET A 12 -27.48 -6.32 55.19
CA MET A 12 -26.69 -7.31 54.47
C MET A 12 -25.94 -6.60 53.32
N ALA A 13 -24.68 -6.28 53.55
CA ALA A 13 -23.77 -5.76 52.52
C ALA A 13 -23.53 -6.84 51.48
N LEU A 14 -24.21 -6.76 50.32
CA LEU A 14 -23.94 -7.61 49.16
C LEU A 14 -22.71 -7.05 48.42
N LEU A 15 -21.56 -7.69 48.62
CA LEU A 15 -20.30 -7.41 47.95
C LEU A 15 -20.44 -7.84 46.48
N LEU A 16 -20.72 -6.90 45.58
CA LEU A 16 -20.68 -7.12 44.16
C LEU A 16 -19.20 -7.25 43.73
N MET A 17 -18.71 -8.48 43.62
CA MET A 17 -17.50 -8.78 42.84
C MET A 17 -17.80 -8.55 41.36
N VAL A 18 -17.39 -7.38 40.88
CA VAL A 18 -17.26 -7.17 39.44
C VAL A 18 -16.05 -8.00 38.98
N ALA A 19 -16.31 -9.22 38.54
CA ALA A 19 -15.34 -9.97 37.77
C ALA A 19 -15.12 -9.22 36.43
N SER A 20 -14.02 -8.45 36.36
CA SER A 20 -13.50 -7.94 35.10
C SER A 20 -13.09 -9.15 34.26
N SER A 21 -14.04 -9.68 33.49
CA SER A 21 -13.75 -10.61 32.43
C SER A 21 -13.00 -9.81 31.36
N CYS A 22 -11.67 -9.88 31.37
CA CYS A 22 -10.88 -9.66 30.17
C CYS A 22 -11.36 -10.67 29.14
N GLY A 23 -12.25 -10.23 28.28
CA GLY A 23 -12.68 -11.00 27.12
C GLY A 23 -11.50 -11.14 26.19
N ASP A 24 -10.77 -12.25 26.27
CA ASP A 24 -9.95 -12.71 25.16
C ASP A 24 -10.86 -12.71 23.93
N LYS A 25 -10.57 -11.81 22.98
CA LYS A 25 -11.14 -11.93 21.63
C LYS A 25 -10.71 -13.30 21.14
N LYS A 26 -11.60 -14.29 21.20
CA LYS A 26 -11.38 -15.57 20.54
C LYS A 26 -11.11 -15.25 19.08
N GLU A 27 -9.85 -15.35 18.66
CA GLU A 27 -9.51 -15.33 17.25
C GLU A 27 -10.37 -16.41 16.60
N GLY A 28 -11.21 -15.99 15.65
CA GLY A 28 -12.00 -16.94 14.84
C GLY A 28 -11.03 -17.88 14.11
N PRO A 29 -11.51 -19.01 13.58
CA PRO A 29 -10.67 -19.97 12.89
C PRO A 29 -9.83 -19.25 11.83
N LYS A 30 -8.51 -19.43 11.88
CA LYS A 30 -7.55 -18.78 10.98
C LYS A 30 -7.92 -19.10 9.54
N LYS A 31 -8.30 -18.08 8.77
CA LYS A 31 -8.71 -18.26 7.37
C LYS A 31 -7.54 -18.74 6.52
N GLU A 32 -7.86 -19.48 5.48
CA GLU A 32 -6.87 -19.91 4.50
C GLU A 32 -6.21 -18.70 3.83
N ARG A 33 -4.99 -18.90 3.34
CA ARG A 33 -4.26 -17.87 2.63
C ARG A 33 -4.92 -17.58 1.29
N SER A 34 -5.07 -16.29 0.94
CA SER A 34 -5.62 -15.90 -0.35
C SER A 34 -4.68 -16.28 -1.51
N ALA A 35 -5.27 -16.53 -2.68
CA ALA A 35 -4.61 -16.89 -3.94
C ALA A 35 -4.56 -15.70 -4.93
N GLY A 36 -3.98 -15.93 -6.11
CA GLY A 36 -3.86 -14.98 -7.21
C GLY A 36 -2.43 -14.44 -7.39
N GLY A 37 -2.09 -14.02 -8.60
CA GLY A 37 -0.80 -13.42 -8.98
C GLY A 37 -0.63 -11.98 -8.44
N THR A 38 0.58 -11.43 -8.49
CA THR A 38 0.84 -10.05 -8.06
C THR A 38 -0.01 -9.06 -8.85
N SER A 39 -0.67 -8.13 -8.14
CA SER A 39 -1.60 -7.13 -8.68
C SER A 39 -2.72 -7.70 -9.56
N GLU A 40 -3.10 -8.95 -9.35
CA GLU A 40 -4.17 -9.60 -10.11
C GLU A 40 -5.53 -9.38 -9.45
N ILE A 41 -6.51 -9.03 -10.27
CA ILE A 41 -7.92 -8.91 -9.91
C ILE A 41 -8.69 -9.97 -10.70
N LEU A 42 -9.47 -10.79 -10.01
CA LEU A 42 -10.40 -11.73 -10.64
C LEU A 42 -11.77 -11.07 -10.80
N VAL A 43 -12.15 -10.87 -12.05
CA VAL A 43 -13.46 -10.35 -12.42
C VAL A 43 -14.44 -11.51 -12.62
N VAL A 44 -15.57 -11.46 -11.94
CA VAL A 44 -16.62 -12.46 -12.04
C VAL A 44 -17.86 -11.83 -12.69
N THR A 45 -18.28 -12.33 -13.84
CA THR A 45 -19.47 -11.84 -14.55
C THR A 45 -20.55 -12.92 -14.64
N GLN A 46 -21.78 -12.54 -14.92
CA GLN A 46 -22.88 -13.51 -15.13
C GLN A 46 -22.73 -14.29 -16.44
N ASN A 47 -22.13 -13.67 -17.46
CA ASN A 47 -21.90 -14.25 -18.79
C ASN A 47 -20.78 -13.54 -19.55
N ASP A 48 -20.30 -14.13 -20.65
CA ASP A 48 -19.22 -13.57 -21.48
C ASP A 48 -19.61 -12.26 -22.16
N GLU A 49 -20.89 -12.05 -22.48
CA GLU A 49 -21.37 -10.80 -23.09
C GLU A 49 -21.14 -9.56 -22.21
N GLN A 50 -21.16 -9.72 -20.87
CA GLN A 50 -20.80 -8.65 -19.95
C GLN A 50 -19.30 -8.36 -19.98
N TRP A 51 -18.48 -9.41 -20.11
CA TRP A 51 -17.02 -9.27 -20.19
C TRP A 51 -16.55 -8.73 -21.54
N ASP A 52 -17.13 -9.19 -22.64
CA ASP A 52 -16.76 -8.78 -24.00
C ASP A 52 -17.40 -7.44 -24.40
N GLY A 53 -18.34 -6.90 -23.59
CA GLY A 53 -19.03 -5.66 -23.84
C GLY A 53 -18.58 -4.50 -22.94
N MET A 54 -19.43 -3.47 -22.86
CA MET A 54 -19.15 -2.18 -22.20
C MET A 54 -18.69 -2.29 -20.73
N ILE A 55 -19.13 -3.30 -20.00
CA ILE A 55 -18.71 -3.54 -18.61
C ILE A 55 -17.24 -3.94 -18.57
N GLY A 56 -16.87 -4.98 -19.33
CA GLY A 56 -15.48 -5.42 -19.43
C GLY A 56 -14.56 -4.35 -20.01
N ASP A 57 -15.04 -3.57 -20.99
CA ASP A 57 -14.29 -2.43 -21.54
C ASP A 57 -14.00 -1.38 -20.49
N SER A 58 -15.00 -1.02 -19.64
CA SER A 58 -14.81 -0.07 -18.54
C SER A 58 -13.80 -0.57 -17.52
N ILE A 59 -13.84 -1.85 -17.19
CA ILE A 59 -12.91 -2.49 -16.23
C ILE A 59 -11.49 -2.50 -16.83
N ARG A 60 -11.32 -2.94 -18.07
CA ARG A 60 -10.03 -2.97 -18.77
C ARG A 60 -9.43 -1.58 -18.94
N ALA A 61 -10.22 -0.61 -19.38
CA ALA A 61 -9.77 0.77 -19.56
C ALA A 61 -9.17 1.37 -18.29
N PHE A 62 -9.66 0.98 -17.13
CA PHE A 62 -9.13 1.45 -15.85
C PHE A 62 -7.97 0.61 -15.32
N PHE A 63 -8.14 -0.69 -15.16
CA PHE A 63 -7.15 -1.53 -14.49
C PHE A 63 -5.96 -1.92 -15.37
N LEU A 64 -6.09 -1.85 -16.69
CA LEU A 64 -4.99 -2.14 -17.63
C LEU A 64 -4.27 -0.88 -18.13
N GLN A 65 -4.60 0.31 -17.61
CA GLN A 65 -3.84 1.51 -17.93
C GLN A 65 -2.37 1.37 -17.49
N PRO A 66 -1.42 1.99 -18.20
CA PRO A 66 -0.01 1.93 -17.83
C PRO A 66 0.25 2.52 -16.44
N GLN A 67 1.08 1.84 -15.64
CA GLN A 67 1.60 2.36 -14.39
C GLN A 67 2.53 3.54 -14.69
N TYR A 68 2.22 4.70 -14.11
CA TYR A 68 3.06 5.88 -14.28
C TYR A 68 4.42 5.73 -13.60
N GLY A 69 5.46 6.32 -14.22
CA GLY A 69 6.83 6.33 -13.69
C GLY A 69 7.65 5.09 -14.05
N LEU A 70 7.16 4.22 -14.95
CA LEU A 70 7.91 3.08 -15.45
C LEU A 70 8.52 3.37 -16.83
N PRO A 71 9.71 2.85 -17.14
CA PRO A 71 10.37 3.05 -18.45
C PRO A 71 9.69 2.28 -19.58
N GLN A 72 8.93 1.24 -19.26
CA GLN A 72 8.15 0.43 -20.21
C GLN A 72 6.69 0.42 -19.78
N PRO A 73 5.73 0.33 -20.71
CA PRO A 73 4.32 0.24 -20.35
C PRO A 73 4.01 -1.08 -19.64
N GLU A 74 3.74 -1.03 -18.37
CA GLU A 74 3.23 -2.14 -17.56
C GLU A 74 1.89 -1.73 -16.96
N ALA A 75 0.86 -2.56 -17.12
CA ALA A 75 -0.47 -2.25 -16.59
C ALA A 75 -0.46 -2.16 -15.06
N ILE A 76 -1.28 -1.25 -14.49
CA ILE A 76 -1.36 -1.09 -13.03
C ILE A 76 -1.84 -2.36 -12.33
N ASN A 77 -2.70 -3.17 -13.01
CA ASN A 77 -3.15 -4.48 -12.53
C ASN A 77 -3.12 -5.51 -13.65
N LYS A 78 -3.18 -6.78 -13.28
CA LYS A 78 -3.50 -7.91 -14.16
C LYS A 78 -4.96 -8.26 -13.95
N LEU A 79 -5.64 -8.67 -15.01
CA LEU A 79 -7.04 -9.11 -14.93
C LEU A 79 -7.13 -10.58 -15.31
N ALA A 80 -7.81 -11.34 -14.47
CA ALA A 80 -8.36 -12.64 -14.80
C ALA A 80 -9.88 -12.54 -14.85
N HIS A 81 -10.52 -13.35 -15.68
CA HIS A 81 -11.99 -13.34 -15.83
C HIS A 81 -12.55 -14.76 -15.71
N ILE A 82 -13.74 -14.84 -15.11
CA ILE A 82 -14.51 -16.06 -15.03
C ILE A 82 -16.01 -15.74 -14.98
N ASN A 83 -16.83 -16.63 -15.50
CA ASN A 83 -18.29 -16.53 -15.33
C ASN A 83 -18.73 -17.09 -13.96
N VAL A 84 -19.85 -16.62 -13.47
CA VAL A 84 -20.43 -17.05 -12.19
C VAL A 84 -20.62 -18.56 -12.12
N SER A 85 -20.89 -19.25 -13.24
CA SER A 85 -21.00 -20.71 -13.32
C SER A 85 -19.69 -21.44 -12.99
N GLY A 86 -18.55 -20.81 -13.25
CA GLY A 86 -17.21 -21.32 -12.90
C GLY A 86 -16.68 -20.80 -11.57
N PHE A 87 -17.40 -19.92 -10.88
CA PHE A 87 -16.96 -19.32 -9.62
C PHE A 87 -17.08 -20.28 -8.42
N ILE A 88 -16.28 -21.33 -8.45
CA ILE A 88 -16.19 -22.38 -7.43
C ILE A 88 -15.25 -21.96 -6.27
N ASP A 89 -15.19 -22.77 -5.23
CA ASP A 89 -14.47 -22.48 -3.98
C ASP A 89 -12.99 -22.11 -4.16
N MET A 90 -12.31 -22.65 -5.15
CA MET A 90 -10.93 -22.31 -5.46
C MET A 90 -10.78 -20.84 -5.87
N PHE A 91 -11.69 -20.34 -6.70
CA PHE A 91 -11.68 -18.94 -7.18
C PHE A 91 -12.19 -17.97 -6.13
N LYS A 92 -13.08 -18.40 -5.21
CA LYS A 92 -13.52 -17.58 -4.08
C LYS A 92 -12.36 -17.14 -3.18
N LYS A 93 -11.27 -17.92 -3.13
CA LYS A 93 -10.07 -17.59 -2.35
C LYS A 93 -9.16 -16.56 -3.01
N HIS A 94 -9.52 -16.04 -4.20
CA HIS A 94 -8.72 -15.00 -4.85
C HIS A 94 -8.70 -13.73 -4.00
N LYS A 95 -7.52 -13.10 -3.86
CA LYS A 95 -7.30 -11.95 -2.96
C LYS A 95 -8.12 -10.71 -3.29
N CYS A 96 -8.30 -10.43 -4.59
CA CYS A 96 -9.04 -9.27 -5.10
C CYS A 96 -10.12 -9.74 -6.07
N LEU A 97 -11.38 -9.60 -5.67
CA LEU A 97 -12.55 -10.00 -6.46
C LEU A 97 -13.37 -8.78 -6.84
N LEU A 98 -13.70 -8.67 -8.13
CA LEU A 98 -14.69 -7.73 -8.64
C LEU A 98 -15.86 -8.52 -9.22
N ILE A 99 -17.01 -8.49 -8.56
CA ILE A 99 -18.22 -9.25 -8.95
C ILE A 99 -19.21 -8.30 -9.63
N VAL A 100 -19.60 -8.67 -10.83
CA VAL A 100 -20.56 -7.95 -11.67
C VAL A 100 -21.90 -8.66 -11.61
N GLU A 101 -22.97 -7.93 -11.28
CA GLU A 101 -24.33 -8.45 -11.33
C GLU A 101 -25.28 -7.43 -11.95
N ILE A 102 -26.09 -7.86 -12.93
CA ILE A 102 -27.20 -7.10 -13.47
C ILE A 102 -28.49 -7.72 -12.97
N ASN A 103 -29.28 -6.95 -12.23
CA ASN A 103 -30.56 -7.34 -11.69
C ASN A 103 -31.63 -6.29 -12.05
N PRO A 104 -32.43 -6.52 -13.11
CA PRO A 104 -33.45 -5.56 -13.58
C PRO A 104 -34.55 -5.23 -12.56
N ASN A 105 -34.65 -5.99 -11.45
CA ASN A 105 -35.62 -5.74 -10.40
C ASN A 105 -35.16 -4.66 -9.39
N LEU A 106 -33.96 -4.13 -9.51
CA LEU A 106 -33.50 -3.02 -8.68
C LEU A 106 -33.86 -1.67 -9.28
N ASP A 107 -34.25 -0.73 -8.41
CA ASP A 107 -34.47 0.66 -8.81
C ASP A 107 -33.19 1.45 -8.98
N LYS A 108 -32.14 1.10 -8.24
CA LYS A 108 -30.81 1.78 -8.24
C LYS A 108 -29.68 0.81 -7.98
N PRO A 109 -28.44 1.15 -8.41
CA PRO A 109 -27.28 0.33 -8.12
C PRO A 109 -27.00 0.19 -6.61
N VAL A 110 -26.45 -0.97 -6.24
CA VAL A 110 -25.96 -1.28 -4.88
C VAL A 110 -24.51 -1.73 -4.97
N VAL A 111 -23.67 -1.18 -4.09
CA VAL A 111 -22.28 -1.58 -3.94
C VAL A 111 -22.13 -2.34 -2.62
N GLU A 112 -21.64 -3.57 -2.73
CA GLU A 112 -21.34 -4.43 -1.60
C GLU A 112 -19.83 -4.64 -1.49
N THR A 113 -19.29 -4.58 -0.28
CA THR A 113 -17.88 -4.82 -0.02
C THR A 113 -17.70 -5.89 1.04
N GLY A 114 -16.71 -6.75 0.85
CA GLY A 114 -16.36 -7.80 1.82
C GLY A 114 -14.86 -7.81 2.09
N GLU A 115 -14.51 -8.08 3.33
CA GLU A 115 -13.13 -8.27 3.77
C GLU A 115 -12.98 -9.69 4.31
N ASP A 116 -11.97 -10.40 3.80
CA ASP A 116 -11.63 -11.75 4.26
C ASP A 116 -12.83 -12.72 4.31
N LEU A 117 -13.68 -12.72 3.29
CA LEU A 117 -14.87 -13.57 3.28
C LEU A 117 -14.51 -15.07 3.22
N TRP A 118 -13.60 -15.44 2.33
CA TRP A 118 -13.22 -16.86 2.07
C TRP A 118 -11.75 -17.14 2.33
N ALA A 119 -10.89 -16.13 2.29
CA ALA A 119 -9.45 -16.23 2.50
C ALA A 119 -8.92 -14.93 3.08
N ALA A 120 -7.68 -14.89 3.58
CA ALA A 120 -7.05 -13.68 4.11
C ALA A 120 -5.59 -13.54 3.62
N PRO A 121 -5.17 -12.28 3.30
CA PRO A 121 -5.98 -11.07 3.17
C PRO A 121 -6.80 -11.09 1.88
N GLN A 122 -8.03 -10.59 1.91
CA GLN A 122 -8.93 -10.59 0.75
C GLN A 122 -9.82 -9.34 0.73
N ARG A 123 -10.06 -8.79 -0.46
CA ARG A 123 -11.08 -7.77 -0.70
C ARG A 123 -12.02 -8.21 -1.81
N VAL A 124 -13.31 -8.20 -1.51
CA VAL A 124 -14.39 -8.47 -2.46
C VAL A 124 -15.18 -7.20 -2.68
N MET A 125 -15.32 -6.80 -3.93
CA MET A 125 -16.16 -5.70 -4.37
C MET A 125 -17.23 -6.26 -5.28
N LYS A 126 -18.49 -5.93 -5.03
CA LYS A 126 -19.62 -6.36 -5.84
C LYS A 126 -20.48 -5.15 -6.19
N ILE A 127 -20.78 -4.99 -7.46
CA ILE A 127 -21.73 -3.99 -7.94
C ILE A 127 -22.92 -4.73 -8.54
N VAL A 128 -24.11 -4.48 -7.98
CA VAL A 128 -25.41 -4.95 -8.51
C VAL A 128 -26.13 -3.75 -9.06
N ALA A 129 -26.52 -3.80 -10.35
CA ALA A 129 -27.18 -2.66 -11.00
C ALA A 129 -28.37 -3.12 -11.85
N PRO A 130 -29.38 -2.25 -12.07
CA PRO A 130 -30.55 -2.60 -12.89
C PRO A 130 -30.23 -2.84 -14.37
N ASN A 131 -29.16 -2.23 -14.87
CA ASN A 131 -28.72 -2.37 -16.26
C ASN A 131 -27.22 -2.08 -16.39
N ARG A 132 -26.63 -2.38 -17.57
CA ARG A 132 -25.21 -2.22 -17.88
C ARG A 132 -24.74 -0.77 -17.78
N THR A 133 -25.54 0.19 -18.22
CA THR A 133 -25.18 1.63 -18.20
C THR A 133 -25.00 2.13 -16.77
N SER A 134 -25.97 1.86 -15.90
CA SER A 134 -25.89 2.25 -14.49
C SER A 134 -24.77 1.52 -13.73
N TRP A 135 -24.47 0.26 -14.12
CA TRP A 135 -23.32 -0.46 -13.59
C TRP A 135 -22.01 0.26 -13.92
N CYS A 136 -21.80 0.60 -15.20
CA CYS A 136 -20.58 1.30 -15.66
C CYS A 136 -20.45 2.69 -15.02
N GLN A 137 -21.55 3.42 -14.84
CA GLN A 137 -21.54 4.70 -14.16
C GLN A 137 -21.09 4.52 -12.69
N THR A 138 -21.69 3.60 -11.95
CA THR A 138 -21.33 3.31 -10.55
C THR A 138 -19.87 2.86 -10.43
N PHE A 139 -19.42 2.00 -11.34
CA PHE A 139 -18.00 1.58 -11.39
C PHE A 139 -17.07 2.78 -11.60
N ASN A 140 -17.38 3.66 -12.56
CA ASN A 140 -16.54 4.84 -12.84
C ASN A 140 -16.48 5.83 -11.66
N GLU A 141 -17.52 5.93 -10.87
CA GLU A 141 -17.56 6.76 -9.65
C GLU A 141 -16.71 6.16 -8.51
N GLN A 142 -16.55 4.83 -8.47
CA GLN A 142 -15.95 4.11 -7.35
C GLN A 142 -14.56 3.50 -7.66
N LYS A 143 -14.14 3.44 -8.92
CA LYS A 143 -12.96 2.68 -9.37
C LYS A 143 -11.66 3.04 -8.65
N GLU A 144 -11.45 4.34 -8.33
CA GLU A 144 -10.26 4.78 -7.61
C GLU A 144 -10.27 4.26 -6.15
N ALA A 145 -11.43 4.28 -5.49
CA ALA A 145 -11.57 3.72 -4.15
C ALA A 145 -11.32 2.20 -4.16
N TYR A 146 -11.79 1.48 -5.20
CA TYR A 146 -11.50 0.05 -5.35
C TYR A 146 -10.00 -0.22 -5.52
N LYS A 147 -9.33 0.60 -6.34
CA LYS A 147 -7.87 0.51 -6.53
C LYS A 147 -7.13 0.63 -5.20
N VAL A 148 -7.47 1.64 -4.40
CA VAL A 148 -6.87 1.86 -3.06
C VAL A 148 -7.06 0.64 -2.15
N MET A 149 -8.26 0.04 -2.15
CA MET A 149 -8.58 -1.14 -1.35
C MET A 149 -7.81 -2.38 -1.81
N TYR A 150 -7.71 -2.61 -3.13
CA TYR A 150 -6.94 -3.72 -3.69
C TYR A 150 -5.44 -3.56 -3.45
N ASP A 151 -4.90 -2.36 -3.57
CA ASP A 151 -3.50 -2.06 -3.27
C ASP A 151 -3.16 -2.32 -1.80
N LYS A 152 -4.08 -2.03 -0.89
CA LYS A 152 -3.92 -2.37 0.53
C LYS A 152 -3.77 -3.87 0.73
N VAL A 153 -4.67 -4.68 0.15
CA VAL A 153 -4.60 -6.16 0.22
C VAL A 153 -3.30 -6.68 -0.37
N GLU A 154 -2.87 -6.12 -1.50
CA GLU A 154 -1.60 -6.52 -2.14
C GLU A 154 -0.41 -6.26 -1.23
N ARG A 155 -0.31 -5.05 -0.65
CA ARG A 155 0.75 -4.70 0.32
C ARG A 155 0.73 -5.62 1.54
N GLU A 156 -0.43 -5.89 2.11
CA GLU A 156 -0.58 -6.80 3.25
C GLU A 156 -0.09 -8.22 2.92
N ARG A 157 -0.42 -8.71 1.71
CA ARG A 157 0.03 -10.02 1.24
C ARG A 157 1.53 -10.08 1.04
N ILE A 158 2.13 -9.05 0.43
CA ILE A 158 3.59 -8.92 0.28
C ILE A 158 4.24 -8.91 1.67
N MET A 159 3.73 -8.12 2.59
CA MET A 159 4.28 -8.03 3.94
C MET A 159 4.14 -9.31 4.77
N THR A 160 3.10 -10.14 4.51
CA THR A 160 2.97 -11.46 5.15
C THR A 160 4.16 -12.38 4.79
N VAL A 161 4.73 -12.21 3.60
CA VAL A 161 5.91 -12.97 3.15
C VAL A 161 7.21 -12.35 3.66
N LEU A 162 7.31 -11.02 3.66
CA LEU A 162 8.57 -10.32 3.95
C LEU A 162 8.86 -10.14 5.45
N ARG A 163 7.83 -9.92 6.29
CA ARG A 163 8.00 -9.72 7.74
C ARG A 163 8.77 -10.82 8.46
N PRO A 164 8.55 -12.14 8.18
CA PRO A 164 9.28 -13.19 8.87
C PRO A 164 10.80 -13.18 8.60
N SER A 165 11.24 -12.55 7.51
CA SER A 165 12.65 -12.42 7.14
C SER A 165 13.25 -11.06 7.53
N ASN A 166 12.62 -10.29 8.43
CA ASN A 166 13.07 -8.96 8.82
C ASN A 166 14.50 -8.98 9.38
N ASP A 167 15.37 -8.10 8.85
CA ASP A 167 16.73 -7.88 9.36
C ASP A 167 16.67 -6.95 10.56
N THR A 168 16.84 -7.52 11.75
CA THR A 168 16.75 -6.78 13.01
C THR A 168 17.86 -5.74 13.18
N LYS A 169 19.05 -5.93 12.58
CA LYS A 169 20.16 -4.97 12.67
C LYS A 169 19.86 -3.70 11.89
N ILE A 170 19.39 -3.86 10.65
CA ILE A 170 19.01 -2.71 9.82
C ILE A 170 17.81 -1.99 10.42
N THR A 171 16.79 -2.72 10.84
CA THR A 171 15.59 -2.15 11.48
C THR A 171 15.94 -1.37 12.75
N GLN A 172 16.80 -1.94 13.61
CA GLN A 172 17.28 -1.26 14.81
C GLN A 172 18.05 0.03 14.46
N ARG A 173 18.91 -0.01 13.41
CA ARG A 173 19.65 1.17 12.96
C ARG A 173 18.71 2.28 12.46
N ILE A 174 17.63 1.91 11.72
CA ILE A 174 16.59 2.87 11.31
C ILE A 174 15.94 3.49 12.54
N LYS A 175 15.55 2.68 13.52
CA LYS A 175 14.91 3.15 14.74
C LYS A 175 15.78 4.11 15.54
N GLU A 176 17.04 3.78 15.75
CA GLU A 176 18.01 4.63 16.47
C GLU A 176 18.24 5.97 15.79
N LYS A 177 18.29 5.97 14.46
CA LYS A 177 18.64 7.13 13.67
C LYS A 177 17.45 8.02 13.34
N MET A 178 16.34 7.41 12.93
CA MET A 178 15.17 8.11 12.39
C MET A 178 14.01 8.21 13.40
N GLY A 179 14.05 7.43 14.49
CA GLY A 179 13.04 7.45 15.53
C GLY A 179 11.72 6.76 15.15
N PHE A 180 11.73 5.86 14.15
CA PHE A 180 10.56 5.06 13.78
C PHE A 180 10.98 3.63 13.39
N ASP A 181 10.01 2.71 13.43
CA ASP A 181 10.20 1.33 13.00
C ASP A 181 9.80 1.14 11.53
N MET A 182 10.51 0.24 10.82
CA MET A 182 10.21 -0.15 9.46
C MET A 182 10.72 -1.57 9.21
N THR A 183 10.02 -2.37 8.42
CA THR A 183 10.47 -3.72 8.05
C THR A 183 11.43 -3.65 6.88
N ILE A 184 12.62 -4.22 7.05
CA ILE A 184 13.60 -4.45 5.97
C ILE A 184 13.94 -5.94 5.96
N PRO A 185 13.59 -6.69 4.90
CA PRO A 185 13.87 -8.13 4.87
C PRO A 185 15.36 -8.42 4.70
N SER A 186 15.77 -9.62 5.04
CA SER A 186 17.13 -10.11 4.85
C SER A 186 17.60 -10.02 3.39
N GLY A 187 18.89 -9.88 3.18
CA GLY A 187 19.52 -9.68 1.87
C GLY A 187 19.68 -8.21 1.49
N PHE A 188 19.15 -7.27 2.26
CA PHE A 188 19.54 -5.87 2.20
C PHE A 188 20.77 -5.60 3.07
N PHE A 189 21.49 -4.53 2.74
CA PHE A 189 22.61 -4.03 3.52
C PHE A 189 22.64 -2.49 3.50
N ILE A 190 23.25 -1.90 4.51
CA ILE A 190 23.43 -0.44 4.56
C ILE A 190 24.65 -0.10 3.69
N SER A 191 24.42 0.66 2.62
CA SER A 191 25.45 1.14 1.69
C SER A 191 26.03 2.49 2.11
N LYS A 192 25.20 3.35 2.73
CA LYS A 192 25.59 4.67 3.22
C LYS A 192 24.83 4.99 4.51
N ASP A 193 25.54 5.54 5.48
CA ASP A 193 24.97 5.93 6.78
C ASP A 193 25.54 7.29 7.19
N GLU A 194 24.83 8.37 6.82
CA GLU A 194 25.21 9.75 7.06
C GLU A 194 24.21 10.45 8.00
N PRO A 195 24.50 11.52 8.68
CA PRO A 195 23.61 12.11 9.69
C PRO A 195 22.16 12.34 9.24
N ASP A 196 21.97 12.78 8.00
CA ASP A 196 20.68 13.14 7.39
C ASP A 196 20.24 12.15 6.29
N PHE A 197 20.98 11.05 6.06
CA PHE A 197 20.76 10.14 4.94
C PHE A 197 21.11 8.68 5.30
N LEU A 198 20.25 7.75 4.89
CA LEU A 198 20.50 6.32 4.96
C LEU A 198 20.19 5.68 3.61
N TRP A 199 21.13 4.94 3.06
CA TRP A 199 20.98 4.19 1.83
C TRP A 199 21.09 2.69 2.11
N ILE A 200 20.01 1.99 1.87
CA ILE A 200 19.88 0.55 2.07
C ILE A 200 19.71 -0.09 0.69
N ARG A 201 20.51 -1.12 0.39
CA ARG A 201 20.55 -1.77 -0.93
C ARG A 201 20.34 -3.26 -0.83
N LYS A 202 19.83 -3.84 -1.92
CA LYS A 202 19.87 -5.27 -2.18
C LYS A 202 20.34 -5.47 -3.62
N GLU A 203 21.43 -6.20 -3.77
CA GLU A 203 22.01 -6.54 -5.07
C GLU A 203 21.70 -7.99 -5.40
N LEU A 204 21.20 -8.23 -6.60
CA LEU A 204 21.01 -9.53 -7.19
C LEU A 204 21.79 -9.59 -8.50
N GLU A 205 21.90 -10.76 -9.11
CA GLU A 205 22.69 -10.96 -10.34
C GLU A 205 22.29 -10.03 -11.49
N LYS A 206 20.99 -9.73 -11.64
CA LYS A 206 20.45 -8.96 -12.79
C LYS A 206 19.75 -7.67 -12.42
N ASN A 207 19.38 -7.51 -11.16
CA ASN A 207 18.65 -6.33 -10.67
C ASN A 207 19.14 -5.88 -9.31
N SER A 208 18.94 -4.62 -9.01
CA SER A 208 19.17 -4.07 -7.70
C SER A 208 18.01 -3.25 -7.20
N PHE A 209 17.85 -3.24 -5.89
CA PHE A 209 16.83 -2.48 -5.16
C PHE A 209 17.53 -1.51 -4.23
N GLY A 210 16.99 -0.32 -4.10
CA GLY A 210 17.46 0.62 -3.11
C GLY A 210 16.32 1.26 -2.35
N ILE A 211 16.60 1.57 -1.10
CA ILE A 211 15.74 2.36 -0.23
C ILE A 211 16.58 3.53 0.27
N PHE A 212 16.10 4.75 0.08
CA PHE A 212 16.63 5.94 0.71
C PHE A 212 15.72 6.37 1.84
N ILE A 213 16.31 6.75 2.96
CA ILE A 213 15.63 7.42 4.06
C ILE A 213 16.45 8.67 4.35
N TYR A 214 15.83 9.84 4.22
CA TYR A 214 16.52 11.09 4.52
C TYR A 214 15.59 12.11 5.16
N THR A 215 16.22 13.05 5.84
CA THR A 215 15.53 14.12 6.55
C THR A 215 16.02 15.50 6.10
N THR A 216 15.11 16.45 6.04
CA THR A 216 15.41 17.85 5.79
C THR A 216 14.62 18.74 6.76
N PRO A 217 15.15 19.86 7.26
CA PRO A 217 14.40 20.74 8.17
C PRO A 217 13.08 21.19 7.53
N TYR A 218 11.97 21.01 8.26
CA TYR A 218 10.66 21.46 7.83
C TYR A 218 10.48 22.95 8.15
N LYS A 219 10.04 23.73 7.19
CA LYS A 219 9.80 25.18 7.33
C LYS A 219 8.33 25.50 7.05
N ASP A 220 7.82 25.06 5.91
CA ASP A 220 6.46 25.34 5.45
C ASP A 220 6.00 24.31 4.40
N THR A 221 4.73 24.40 4.04
CA THR A 221 4.09 23.48 3.09
C THR A 221 4.60 23.59 1.64
N LEU A 222 5.25 24.71 1.25
CA LEU A 222 5.82 24.87 -0.08
C LEU A 222 6.94 23.86 -0.36
N GLN A 223 7.54 23.33 0.70
CA GLN A 223 8.53 22.26 0.58
C GLN A 223 7.94 20.93 0.09
N LEU A 224 6.62 20.77 0.16
CA LEU A 224 5.90 19.58 -0.33
C LEU A 224 5.42 19.73 -1.78
N GLU A 225 5.66 20.87 -2.44
CA GLU A 225 5.38 21.04 -3.86
C GLU A 225 6.36 20.25 -4.74
N LEU A 226 5.92 19.84 -5.93
CA LEU A 226 6.68 18.97 -6.83
C LEU A 226 8.11 19.46 -7.07
N ASN A 227 8.28 20.73 -7.46
CA ASN A 227 9.62 21.29 -7.77
C ASN A 227 10.53 21.35 -6.53
N SER A 228 9.95 21.62 -5.36
CA SER A 228 10.68 21.62 -4.09
C SER A 228 11.13 20.20 -3.72
N LEU A 229 10.27 19.21 -3.85
CA LEU A 229 10.59 17.80 -3.60
C LEU A 229 11.67 17.28 -4.55
N ILE A 230 11.57 17.58 -5.85
CA ILE A 230 12.60 17.23 -6.84
C ILE A 230 13.94 17.88 -6.46
N SER A 231 13.94 19.16 -6.11
CA SER A 231 15.16 19.89 -5.74
C SER A 231 15.79 19.35 -4.44
N GLN A 232 14.98 18.96 -3.48
CA GLN A 232 15.46 18.30 -2.24
C GLN A 232 16.06 16.94 -2.54
N ARG A 233 15.34 16.11 -3.31
CA ARG A 233 15.79 14.79 -3.74
C ARG A 233 17.11 14.86 -4.49
N ASP A 234 17.21 15.69 -5.53
CA ASP A 234 18.40 15.80 -6.37
C ASP A 234 19.63 16.23 -5.55
N ARG A 235 19.47 17.16 -4.59
CA ARG A 235 20.57 17.57 -3.68
C ARG A 235 21.06 16.42 -2.81
N MET A 236 20.15 15.62 -2.26
CA MET A 236 20.50 14.48 -1.40
C MET A 236 21.18 13.39 -2.22
N LEU A 237 20.68 13.10 -3.41
CA LEU A 237 21.24 12.06 -4.27
C LEU A 237 22.58 12.47 -4.87
N GLN A 238 22.74 13.70 -5.31
CA GLN A 238 24.05 14.23 -5.77
C GLN A 238 25.12 14.14 -4.69
N LYS A 239 24.76 14.39 -3.43
CA LYS A 239 25.68 14.37 -2.29
C LYS A 239 26.06 12.95 -1.89
N TYR A 240 25.13 11.99 -1.94
CA TYR A 240 25.29 10.71 -1.27
C TYR A 240 25.24 9.47 -2.17
N VAL A 241 24.77 9.60 -3.41
CA VAL A 241 24.53 8.48 -4.32
C VAL A 241 25.37 8.61 -5.59
N PRO A 242 26.69 8.30 -5.51
CA PRO A 242 27.55 8.29 -6.68
C PRO A 242 27.12 7.18 -7.65
N GLY A 243 27.29 7.41 -8.93
CA GLY A 243 27.24 6.37 -9.95
C GLY A 243 28.57 5.62 -10.07
N PRO A 244 28.64 4.62 -10.97
CA PRO A 244 29.86 3.82 -11.16
C PRO A 244 31.00 4.57 -11.89
N ALA A 245 30.70 5.59 -12.70
CA ALA A 245 31.70 6.40 -13.37
C ALA A 245 32.14 7.58 -12.46
N ASP A 246 33.39 8.00 -12.57
CA ASP A 246 33.92 9.11 -11.81
C ASP A 246 33.11 10.40 -12.04
N GLY A 247 32.68 11.02 -10.94
CA GLY A 247 31.84 12.21 -10.96
C GLY A 247 30.39 12.01 -11.34
N SER A 248 29.98 10.76 -11.64
CA SER A 248 28.57 10.44 -11.88
C SER A 248 27.78 10.37 -10.57
N PHE A 249 26.49 10.74 -10.63
CA PHE A 249 25.58 10.71 -9.48
C PHE A 249 24.12 10.57 -9.94
N MET A 250 23.28 10.12 -9.04
CA MET A 250 21.84 9.93 -9.30
C MET A 250 21.08 11.25 -9.20
N ILE A 251 20.15 11.46 -10.15
CA ILE A 251 19.18 12.58 -10.15
C ILE A 251 17.79 12.08 -10.55
N THR A 252 16.84 13.00 -10.51
CA THR A 252 15.49 12.80 -11.07
C THR A 252 15.52 13.02 -12.59
N GLU A 253 15.00 12.06 -13.36
CA GLU A 253 14.69 12.24 -14.76
C GLU A 253 13.48 13.16 -14.90
N LYS A 254 13.52 14.17 -15.78
CA LYS A 254 12.50 15.24 -15.88
C LYS A 254 11.96 15.45 -17.29
N GLU A 255 12.63 14.89 -18.30
CA GLU A 255 12.34 15.18 -19.71
C GLU A 255 11.41 14.15 -20.34
N PHE A 256 11.72 12.85 -20.17
CA PHE A 256 10.99 11.76 -20.83
C PHE A 256 9.79 11.26 -20.01
N VAL A 257 9.96 11.19 -18.67
CA VAL A 257 8.91 10.79 -17.73
C VAL A 257 8.92 11.77 -16.55
N PRO A 258 8.34 12.98 -16.72
CA PRO A 258 8.31 13.98 -15.65
C PRO A 258 7.71 13.41 -14.36
N PRO A 259 8.27 13.68 -13.19
CA PRO A 259 7.72 13.15 -11.94
C PRO A 259 6.28 13.60 -11.71
N MET A 260 5.45 12.71 -11.17
CA MET A 260 4.06 12.97 -10.77
C MET A 260 3.96 13.00 -9.26
N LEU A 261 3.21 13.97 -8.74
CA LEU A 261 2.98 14.17 -7.31
C LEU A 261 1.50 13.98 -6.98
N ASN A 262 1.23 13.21 -5.93
CA ASN A 262 -0.09 13.05 -5.32
C ASN A 262 0.00 13.24 -3.81
N TYR A 263 -1.02 13.86 -3.21
CA TYR A 263 -1.15 13.91 -1.76
C TYR A 263 -2.10 12.82 -1.30
N ILE A 264 -1.62 11.97 -0.41
CA ILE A 264 -2.37 10.80 0.04
C ILE A 264 -2.59 10.85 1.56
N SER A 265 -3.82 10.56 1.99
CA SER A 265 -4.22 10.44 3.40
C SER A 265 -4.19 9.01 3.93
N THR A 266 -3.90 8.04 3.07
CA THR A 266 -3.89 6.61 3.41
C THR A 266 -2.50 6.09 3.81
N TYR A 267 -1.49 6.95 3.84
CA TYR A 267 -0.15 6.59 4.31
C TYR A 267 -0.16 6.37 5.84
N PRO A 268 0.67 5.49 6.39
CA PRO A 268 0.64 5.16 7.83
C PRO A 268 0.84 6.33 8.78
N THR A 269 1.42 7.44 8.32
CA THR A 269 1.59 8.68 9.09
C THR A 269 0.37 9.63 8.98
N GLY A 270 -0.74 9.19 8.38
CA GLY A 270 -1.95 9.98 8.14
C GLY A 270 -1.88 10.92 6.94
N PHE A 271 -0.68 11.26 6.47
CA PHE A 271 -0.45 12.09 5.28
C PHE A 271 0.92 11.78 4.67
N ALA A 272 1.01 11.79 3.35
CA ALA A 272 2.29 11.89 2.63
C ALA A 272 2.11 12.51 1.25
N ALA A 273 3.15 13.20 0.79
CA ALA A 273 3.35 13.57 -0.61
C ALA A 273 4.01 12.36 -1.33
N GLU A 274 3.22 11.64 -2.13
CA GLU A 274 3.72 10.53 -2.96
C GLU A 274 4.25 11.09 -4.27
N MET A 275 5.53 10.87 -4.57
CA MET A 275 6.12 11.21 -5.87
C MET A 275 6.55 9.93 -6.59
N ARG A 276 6.16 9.83 -7.86
CA ARG A 276 6.55 8.74 -8.78
C ARG A 276 7.25 9.32 -9.98
N GLY A 277 8.29 8.67 -10.44
CA GLY A 277 9.04 9.07 -11.60
C GLY A 277 10.18 8.12 -11.91
N MET A 278 11.10 8.60 -12.72
CA MET A 278 12.31 7.88 -13.05
C MET A 278 13.53 8.60 -12.47
N TRP A 279 14.52 7.82 -12.07
CA TRP A 279 15.87 8.29 -11.78
C TRP A 279 16.77 8.00 -12.96
N CYS A 280 17.80 8.81 -13.14
CA CYS A 280 18.90 8.56 -14.07
C CYS A 280 20.22 8.98 -13.43
N LEU A 281 21.33 8.57 -14.04
CA LEU A 281 22.66 9.04 -13.65
C LEU A 281 23.12 10.15 -14.57
N VAL A 282 23.68 11.19 -13.98
CA VAL A 282 24.51 12.17 -14.70
C VAL A 282 25.84 11.50 -15.01
N GLY A 283 26.24 11.48 -16.29
CA GLY A 283 27.49 10.89 -16.72
C GLY A 283 27.49 9.37 -16.89
N ASP A 284 26.31 8.71 -16.85
CA ASP A 284 26.16 7.28 -17.09
C ASP A 284 24.76 6.98 -17.67
N TYR A 285 24.56 5.76 -18.17
CA TYR A 285 23.32 5.35 -18.87
C TYR A 285 22.29 4.65 -17.95
N MET A 286 22.60 4.47 -16.66
CA MET A 286 21.69 3.80 -15.76
C MET A 286 20.47 4.66 -15.43
N ALA A 287 19.29 4.04 -15.48
CA ALA A 287 18.03 4.66 -15.14
C ALA A 287 17.04 3.61 -14.63
N GLY A 288 16.00 4.05 -13.94
CA GLY A 288 14.93 3.18 -13.48
C GLY A 288 13.82 3.94 -12.76
N PRO A 289 12.75 3.26 -12.36
CA PRO A 289 11.65 3.87 -11.63
C PRO A 289 12.00 4.10 -10.16
N PHE A 290 11.33 5.10 -9.57
CA PHE A 290 11.29 5.31 -8.14
C PHE A 290 9.88 5.67 -7.65
N ILE A 291 9.65 5.44 -6.38
CA ILE A 291 8.50 5.93 -5.62
C ILE A 291 8.99 6.49 -4.29
N SER A 292 8.53 7.67 -3.92
CA SER A 292 8.87 8.28 -2.63
C SER A 292 7.64 8.78 -1.89
N TYR A 293 7.75 8.80 -0.56
CA TYR A 293 6.75 9.33 0.38
C TYR A 293 7.43 10.33 1.29
N THR A 294 7.01 11.60 1.20
CA THR A 294 7.52 12.69 2.05
C THR A 294 6.42 13.17 2.98
N PHE A 295 6.71 13.25 4.27
CA PHE A 295 5.76 13.69 5.28
C PHE A 295 6.47 14.49 6.39
N PRO A 296 5.76 15.44 7.05
CA PRO A 296 6.30 16.14 8.20
C PRO A 296 6.34 15.22 9.42
N ASP A 297 7.46 15.20 10.11
CA ASP A 297 7.59 14.60 11.43
C ASP A 297 7.63 15.71 12.50
N ASN A 298 6.49 15.97 13.11
CA ASN A 298 6.32 17.02 14.11
C ASN A 298 7.18 16.81 15.37
N ARG A 299 7.63 15.57 15.65
CA ARG A 299 8.48 15.25 16.81
C ARG A 299 9.89 15.81 16.63
N THR A 300 10.38 15.81 15.39
CA THR A 300 11.77 16.25 15.08
C THR A 300 11.83 17.61 14.38
N GLY A 301 10.68 18.13 13.91
CA GLY A 301 10.62 19.34 13.11
C GLY A 301 11.23 19.17 11.71
N ASN A 302 11.27 17.95 11.19
CA ASN A 302 11.81 17.64 9.87
C ASN A 302 10.75 17.13 8.90
N LEU A 303 11.01 17.26 7.61
CA LEU A 303 10.44 16.42 6.59
C LEU A 303 11.23 15.11 6.55
N VAL A 304 10.53 13.99 6.56
CA VAL A 304 11.09 12.65 6.35
C VAL A 304 10.69 12.17 4.97
N THR A 305 11.65 11.73 4.19
CA THR A 305 11.39 11.09 2.89
C THR A 305 11.85 9.63 2.94
N LEU A 306 10.93 8.74 2.57
CA LEU A 306 11.19 7.33 2.30
C LEU A 306 11.06 7.11 0.80
N GLU A 307 12.10 6.59 0.16
CA GLU A 307 12.09 6.33 -1.28
C GLU A 307 12.53 4.91 -1.59
N GLY A 308 11.85 4.27 -2.54
CA GLY A 308 12.28 3.00 -3.12
C GLY A 308 12.57 3.17 -4.61
N TYR A 309 13.67 2.60 -5.08
CA TYR A 309 14.02 2.60 -6.50
C TYR A 309 14.45 1.20 -6.96
N VAL A 310 14.29 0.95 -8.27
CA VAL A 310 14.66 -0.31 -8.92
C VAL A 310 15.59 -0.04 -10.09
N TYR A 311 16.61 -0.88 -10.22
CA TYR A 311 17.40 -1.03 -11.44
C TYR A 311 17.24 -2.44 -11.97
N TYR A 312 16.63 -2.62 -13.13
CA TYR A 312 16.43 -3.91 -13.79
C TYR A 312 16.35 -3.69 -15.30
N PRO A 313 17.48 -3.52 -15.99
CA PRO A 313 17.49 -3.20 -17.39
C PRO A 313 16.79 -4.28 -18.22
N ASN A 314 15.98 -3.85 -19.20
CA ASN A 314 15.25 -4.69 -20.16
C ASN A 314 14.23 -5.67 -19.55
N HIS A 315 13.78 -5.47 -18.31
CA HIS A 315 12.77 -6.29 -17.65
C HIS A 315 11.66 -5.43 -17.04
N ASP A 316 10.53 -6.07 -16.76
CA ASP A 316 9.42 -5.47 -16.03
C ASP A 316 9.84 -5.11 -14.60
N LYS A 317 9.36 -3.97 -14.08
CA LYS A 317 9.78 -3.40 -12.79
C LYS A 317 8.62 -3.07 -11.85
N ARG A 318 7.38 -3.15 -12.35
CA ARG A 318 6.20 -2.82 -11.56
C ARG A 318 6.11 -3.66 -10.29
N ASP A 319 6.27 -4.97 -10.40
CA ASP A 319 6.12 -5.89 -9.27
C ASP A 319 7.25 -5.68 -8.24
N ASP A 320 8.46 -5.35 -8.70
CA ASP A 320 9.61 -5.01 -7.85
C ASP A 320 9.38 -3.69 -7.10
N LEU A 321 8.90 -2.67 -7.82
CA LEU A 321 8.57 -1.37 -7.22
C LEU A 321 7.43 -1.49 -6.19
N LEU A 322 6.47 -2.38 -6.44
CA LEU A 322 5.38 -2.66 -5.52
C LEU A 322 5.86 -3.34 -4.21
N GLN A 323 6.87 -4.21 -4.29
CA GLN A 323 7.50 -4.77 -3.09
C GLN A 323 8.17 -3.67 -2.25
N LEU A 324 8.92 -2.76 -2.89
CA LEU A 324 9.50 -1.61 -2.20
C LEU A 324 8.41 -0.72 -1.60
N GLN A 325 7.34 -0.44 -2.34
CA GLN A 325 6.19 0.31 -1.83
C GLN A 325 5.60 -0.34 -0.56
N ALA A 326 5.45 -1.67 -0.54
CA ALA A 326 4.97 -2.37 0.64
C ALA A 326 5.93 -2.21 1.85
N LEU A 327 7.25 -2.21 1.61
CA LEU A 327 8.24 -1.93 2.66
C LEU A 327 8.14 -0.49 3.16
N LEU A 328 8.00 0.50 2.27
CA LEU A 328 7.84 1.91 2.67
C LEU A 328 6.54 2.14 3.47
N TYR A 329 5.47 1.38 3.17
CA TYR A 329 4.23 1.39 3.96
C TYR A 329 4.32 0.63 5.29
N SER A 330 5.42 -0.07 5.55
CA SER A 330 5.61 -0.78 6.83
C SER A 330 6.10 0.12 7.97
N ILE A 331 6.27 1.41 7.70
CA ILE A 331 6.65 2.41 8.70
C ILE A 331 5.64 2.41 9.87
N ARG A 332 6.17 2.51 11.08
CA ARG A 332 5.43 2.68 12.32
C ARG A 332 6.08 3.78 13.13
N MET A 333 5.37 4.89 13.26
CA MET A 333 5.79 5.97 14.15
C MET A 333 5.61 5.51 15.61
N PRO A 334 6.47 5.93 16.55
CA PRO A 334 6.19 5.69 17.96
C PRO A 334 4.86 6.34 18.34
N GLU A 335 4.14 5.69 19.26
CA GLU A 335 2.92 6.28 19.82
C GLU A 335 3.27 7.60 20.53
N GLU A 336 2.43 8.62 20.35
CA GLU A 336 2.54 9.87 21.11
C GLU A 336 2.17 9.56 22.56
N GLU A 337 3.06 9.85 23.52
CA GLU A 337 2.82 9.69 24.96
C GLU A 337 1.79 10.69 25.49
#